data_d103892af826ba3c1bc7a7c03e6377d2
#
_entry.id   d103892af826ba3c1bc7a7c03e6377d2
#
_cell.length_a   1.000
_cell.length_b   1.000
_cell.length_c   1.000
_cell.angle_alpha   90.00
_cell.angle_beta   90.00
_cell.angle_gamma   90.00
#
_symmetry.space_group_name_H-M   'P 1'
#
loop_
_entity.id
_entity.type
_entity.pdbx_description
1 polymer ?
#
loop_
_entity_poly.entity_id
_entity_poly.type
_entity_poly.pdbx_seq_one_letter_code
_entity_poly.pdbx_strand_id
1 'polypeptide(L)'
;MSFGWYDRVLAIPYREWRDPDGKPTEEWQQLAEQTLGSVVPGRAPVLTKALLTAAVPDMREPAKWLAPINDALYEFAVSDPAEIAVLLAQLGHESTGFNRLEENLNYSVSRLRAVWPSRFPTEESARPYANNPRALAMHVYGGRMGNKIPEHGWTYRGRGLIMLTGLDNYTRCSAGIGVDLVGHPERLLWPEVAARAALWYWDTRVNYPRDIERSTRDINGGMIGIEDRRRRWRIASVALGGMR
;
A
#
# COMPACT_ATOMS: atom_id res chain seq x y z
N MET A 1 4.66 25.38 15.79
CA MET A 1 4.35 24.21 14.97
C MET A 1 4.61 23.00 15.83
N SER A 2 3.58 22.35 16.34
CA SER A 2 3.73 21.17 17.19
C SER A 2 4.08 20.00 16.30
N PHE A 3 5.32 19.54 16.34
CA PHE A 3 5.72 18.25 15.80
C PHE A 3 4.89 17.20 16.53
N GLY A 4 4.09 16.49 15.73
CA GLY A 4 3.05 15.64 16.24
C GLY A 4 3.60 14.32 16.81
N TRP A 5 2.70 13.55 17.30
CA TRP A 5 2.81 12.19 17.82
C TRP A 5 3.78 11.27 17.05
N TYR A 6 3.86 11.39 15.73
CA TYR A 6 4.78 10.63 14.89
C TYR A 6 6.25 10.76 15.28
N ASP A 7 6.68 11.96 15.73
CA ASP A 7 8.08 12.17 16.15
C ASP A 7 8.43 11.40 17.42
N ARG A 8 7.47 11.14 18.30
CA ARG A 8 7.70 10.37 19.54
C ARG A 8 7.75 8.86 19.30
N VAL A 9 6.90 8.34 18.40
CA VAL A 9 6.86 6.90 18.06
C VAL A 9 8.06 6.51 17.19
N LEU A 10 8.50 7.40 16.28
CA LEU A 10 9.68 7.18 15.45
C LEU A 10 11.01 7.33 16.20
N ALA A 11 11.00 8.00 17.37
CA ALA A 11 12.17 8.15 18.23
C ALA A 11 12.48 6.89 19.05
N ILE A 12 11.57 5.92 19.14
CA ILE A 12 11.81 4.66 19.86
C ILE A 12 12.58 3.70 18.95
N PRO A 13 13.77 3.20 19.35
CA PRO A 13 14.52 2.26 18.54
C PRO A 13 13.73 0.99 18.21
N TYR A 14 13.75 0.55 16.96
CA TYR A 14 13.00 -0.62 16.44
C TYR A 14 13.17 -1.88 17.31
N ARG A 15 14.33 -2.07 17.96
CA ARG A 15 14.60 -3.20 18.86
C ARG A 15 13.69 -3.24 20.08
N GLU A 16 13.16 -2.11 20.49
CA GLU A 16 12.29 -1.97 21.68
C GLU A 16 10.81 -2.25 21.37
N TRP A 17 10.46 -2.38 20.09
CA TRP A 17 9.07 -2.56 19.64
C TRP A 17 8.66 -4.01 19.48
N ARG A 18 9.61 -4.94 19.46
CA ARG A 18 9.38 -6.35 19.20
C ARG A 18 10.03 -7.24 20.25
N ASP A 19 9.28 -8.28 20.62
CA ASP A 19 9.81 -9.41 21.35
C ASP A 19 10.78 -10.24 20.46
N PRO A 20 11.49 -11.21 21.03
CA PRO A 20 12.41 -12.09 20.29
C PRO A 20 11.71 -12.85 19.12
N ASP A 21 10.39 -13.03 19.18
CA ASP A 21 9.59 -13.69 18.15
C ASP A 21 9.12 -12.71 17.05
N GLY A 22 9.50 -11.44 17.15
CA GLY A 22 9.18 -10.40 16.19
C GLY A 22 7.75 -9.86 16.30
N LYS A 23 7.04 -10.12 17.40
CA LYS A 23 5.73 -9.53 17.69
C LYS A 23 5.88 -8.17 18.38
N PRO A 24 4.96 -7.22 18.16
CA PRO A 24 4.95 -5.97 18.88
C PRO A 24 4.91 -6.21 20.39
N THR A 25 5.75 -5.54 21.16
CA THR A 25 5.71 -5.62 22.62
C THR A 25 4.38 -5.11 23.18
N GLU A 26 3.97 -5.57 24.37
CA GLU A 26 2.74 -5.10 25.01
C GLU A 26 2.75 -3.59 25.25
N GLU A 27 3.91 -3.02 25.62
CA GLU A 27 4.07 -1.57 25.78
C GLU A 27 3.80 -0.82 24.46
N TRP A 28 4.26 -1.38 23.34
CA TRP A 28 4.00 -0.79 22.03
C TRP A 28 2.52 -0.95 21.64
N GLN A 29 1.91 -2.10 21.93
CA GLN A 29 0.48 -2.32 21.68
C GLN A 29 -0.38 -1.35 22.51
N GLN A 30 -0.04 -1.15 23.81
CA GLN A 30 -0.74 -0.19 24.66
C GLN A 30 -0.53 1.26 24.20
N LEU A 31 0.68 1.62 23.78
CA LEU A 31 0.97 2.96 23.23
C LEU A 31 0.24 3.17 21.91
N ALA A 32 0.20 2.16 21.05
CA ALA A 32 -0.56 2.18 19.81
C ALA A 32 -2.07 2.29 20.08
N GLU A 33 -2.61 1.52 21.02
CA GLU A 33 -4.04 1.59 21.40
C GLU A 33 -4.41 2.92 22.06
N GLN A 34 -3.58 3.44 22.97
CA GLN A 34 -3.78 4.75 23.61
C GLN A 34 -3.69 5.90 22.61
N THR A 35 -2.91 5.75 21.57
CA THR A 35 -2.62 6.80 20.60
C THR A 35 -3.46 6.67 19.34
N LEU A 36 -3.78 5.46 18.89
CA LEU A 36 -4.71 5.17 17.78
C LEU A 36 -6.18 5.37 18.22
N GLY A 37 -6.46 5.37 19.53
CA GLY A 37 -7.76 5.78 20.08
C GLY A 37 -7.97 7.29 20.07
N SER A 38 -6.93 8.09 19.90
CA SER A 38 -7.03 9.53 19.76
C SER A 38 -7.15 9.94 18.28
N VAL A 39 -8.33 9.75 17.69
CA VAL A 39 -8.82 10.69 16.67
C VAL A 39 -8.44 12.08 17.18
N VAL A 40 -7.73 12.87 16.38
CA VAL A 40 -7.37 14.25 16.76
C VAL A 40 -8.59 14.89 17.42
N PRO A 41 -8.53 15.26 18.70
CA PRO A 41 -9.71 15.71 19.41
C PRO A 41 -10.36 16.87 18.65
N GLY A 42 -11.62 16.71 18.22
CA GLY A 42 -12.39 17.75 17.56
C GLY A 42 -12.58 17.65 16.05
N ARG A 43 -12.03 16.62 15.37
CA ARG A 43 -12.34 16.41 13.93
C ARG A 43 -13.23 15.18 13.73
N ALA A 44 -14.33 15.36 13.04
CA ALA A 44 -15.16 14.24 12.59
C ALA A 44 -14.35 13.38 11.58
N PRO A 45 -14.39 12.03 11.66
CA PRO A 45 -13.70 11.18 10.70
C PRO A 45 -14.27 11.40 9.29
N VAL A 46 -13.40 11.42 8.28
CA VAL A 46 -13.82 11.53 6.86
C VAL A 46 -14.66 10.31 6.49
N LEU A 47 -14.24 9.11 6.94
CA LEU A 47 -14.95 7.86 6.75
C LEU A 47 -15.39 7.28 8.09
N THR A 48 -16.65 6.89 8.19
CA THR A 48 -17.13 6.01 9.26
C THR A 48 -16.84 4.55 8.90
N LYS A 49 -16.85 3.64 9.90
CA LYS A 49 -16.70 2.20 9.65
C LYS A 49 -17.77 1.69 8.66
N ALA A 50 -19.01 2.16 8.77
CA ALA A 50 -20.10 1.79 7.87
C ALA A 50 -19.80 2.20 6.42
N LEU A 51 -19.35 3.45 6.20
CA LEU A 51 -18.97 3.94 4.87
C LEU A 51 -17.78 3.16 4.29
N LEU A 52 -16.73 2.93 5.07
CA LEU A 52 -15.56 2.17 4.62
C LEU A 52 -15.94 0.73 4.23
N THR A 53 -16.77 0.07 5.06
CA THR A 53 -17.25 -1.29 4.78
C THR A 53 -18.13 -1.33 3.53
N ALA A 54 -19.00 -0.34 3.33
CA ALA A 54 -19.84 -0.26 2.14
C ALA A 54 -19.03 0.06 0.87
N ALA A 55 -18.02 0.92 0.97
CA ALA A 55 -17.17 1.30 -0.15
C ALA A 55 -16.20 0.18 -0.58
N VAL A 56 -15.76 -0.67 0.36
CA VAL A 56 -14.84 -1.79 0.09
C VAL A 56 -15.39 -3.07 0.73
N PRO A 57 -16.45 -3.66 0.14
CA PRO A 57 -17.20 -4.77 0.78
C PRO A 57 -16.41 -6.08 0.91
N ASP A 58 -15.34 -6.26 0.16
CA ASP A 58 -14.43 -7.40 0.25
C ASP A 58 -13.28 -7.22 1.27
N MET A 59 -13.23 -6.08 1.99
CA MET A 59 -12.31 -5.85 3.10
C MET A 59 -12.68 -6.73 4.30
N ARG A 60 -11.75 -7.59 4.72
CA ARG A 60 -12.00 -8.55 5.83
C ARG A 60 -11.93 -7.90 7.20
N GLU A 61 -11.08 -6.90 7.38
CA GLU A 61 -10.79 -6.27 8.67
C GLU A 61 -10.97 -4.73 8.62
N PRO A 62 -12.22 -4.24 8.39
CA PRO A 62 -12.43 -2.79 8.25
C PRO A 62 -12.07 -1.98 9.51
N ALA A 63 -12.16 -2.58 10.69
CA ALA A 63 -11.77 -1.92 11.94
C ALA A 63 -10.26 -1.60 11.99
N LYS A 64 -9.43 -2.49 11.45
CA LYS A 64 -7.98 -2.32 11.35
C LYS A 64 -7.58 -1.16 10.44
N TRP A 65 -8.37 -0.89 9.40
CA TRP A 65 -8.06 0.11 8.39
C TRP A 65 -8.71 1.47 8.63
N LEU A 66 -9.71 1.56 9.51
CA LEU A 66 -10.50 2.77 9.68
C LEU A 66 -9.66 3.97 10.13
N ALA A 67 -8.91 3.83 11.21
CA ALA A 67 -8.04 4.90 11.71
C ALA A 67 -6.89 5.18 10.72
N PRO A 68 -6.10 4.19 10.26
CA PRO A 68 -5.02 4.42 9.31
C PRO A 68 -5.44 5.18 8.04
N ILE A 69 -6.59 4.84 7.46
CA ILE A 69 -7.08 5.52 6.25
C ILE A 69 -7.52 6.95 6.57
N ASN A 70 -8.29 7.16 7.65
CA ASN A 70 -8.71 8.51 8.03
C ASN A 70 -7.52 9.42 8.34
N ASP A 71 -6.53 8.93 9.08
CA ASP A 71 -5.33 9.69 9.43
C ASP A 71 -4.55 10.08 8.16
N ALA A 72 -4.39 9.15 7.21
CA ALA A 72 -3.74 9.44 5.94
C ALA A 72 -4.55 10.42 5.08
N LEU A 73 -5.89 10.29 5.01
CA LEU A 73 -6.75 11.25 4.32
C LEU A 73 -6.60 12.67 4.91
N TYR A 74 -6.48 12.79 6.23
CA TYR A 74 -6.21 14.09 6.88
C TYR A 74 -4.82 14.63 6.59
N GLU A 75 -3.79 13.78 6.69
CA GLU A 75 -2.40 14.17 6.44
C GLU A 75 -2.22 14.76 5.04
N PHE A 76 -2.87 14.17 4.04
CA PHE A 76 -2.80 14.58 2.64
C PHE A 76 -3.97 15.47 2.18
N ALA A 77 -4.79 15.96 3.10
CA ALA A 77 -5.93 16.85 2.85
C ALA A 77 -6.94 16.34 1.82
N VAL A 78 -7.11 15.01 1.70
CA VAL A 78 -8.09 14.38 0.81
C VAL A 78 -9.44 14.26 1.54
N SER A 79 -10.44 15.02 1.09
CA SER A 79 -11.77 15.07 1.72
C SER A 79 -12.94 14.97 0.73
N ASP A 80 -12.67 15.09 -0.56
CA ASP A 80 -13.71 15.01 -1.58
C ASP A 80 -14.21 13.56 -1.78
N PRO A 81 -15.51 13.30 -1.60
CA PRO A 81 -16.08 11.96 -1.74
C PRO A 81 -15.82 11.31 -3.11
N ALA A 82 -15.81 12.10 -4.19
CA ALA A 82 -15.57 11.60 -5.53
C ALA A 82 -14.11 11.13 -5.70
N GLU A 83 -13.15 11.87 -5.14
CA GLU A 83 -11.75 11.48 -5.11
C GLU A 83 -11.53 10.25 -4.22
N ILE A 84 -12.11 10.22 -3.03
CA ILE A 84 -12.03 9.09 -2.11
C ILE A 84 -12.58 7.81 -2.74
N ALA A 85 -13.67 7.89 -3.51
CA ALA A 85 -14.22 6.74 -4.21
C ALA A 85 -13.25 6.16 -5.24
N VAL A 86 -12.56 7.00 -6.00
CA VAL A 86 -11.54 6.57 -6.96
C VAL A 86 -10.33 5.99 -6.23
N LEU A 87 -9.83 6.65 -5.18
CA LEU A 87 -8.73 6.19 -4.34
C LEU A 87 -9.02 4.79 -3.77
N LEU A 88 -10.15 4.60 -3.10
CA LEU A 88 -10.52 3.31 -2.51
C LEU A 88 -10.67 2.20 -3.56
N ALA A 89 -11.15 2.54 -4.76
CA ALA A 89 -11.24 1.59 -5.87
C ALA A 89 -9.85 1.14 -6.34
N GLN A 90 -8.91 2.07 -6.48
CA GLN A 90 -7.54 1.78 -6.87
C GLN A 90 -6.83 0.93 -5.80
N LEU A 91 -6.85 1.37 -4.55
CA LEU A 91 -6.24 0.63 -3.45
C LEU A 91 -6.87 -0.75 -3.25
N GLY A 92 -8.20 -0.85 -3.38
CA GLY A 92 -8.91 -2.12 -3.31
C GLY A 92 -8.53 -3.09 -4.42
N HIS A 93 -8.23 -2.61 -5.62
CA HIS A 93 -7.72 -3.43 -6.72
C HIS A 93 -6.30 -3.92 -6.43
N GLU A 94 -5.37 -3.01 -6.11
CA GLU A 94 -3.95 -3.32 -5.87
C GLU A 94 -3.75 -4.30 -4.70
N SER A 95 -4.51 -4.11 -3.62
CA SER A 95 -4.38 -4.88 -2.38
C SER A 95 -5.42 -6.00 -2.21
N THR A 96 -6.23 -6.29 -3.22
CA THR A 96 -7.32 -7.28 -3.15
C THR A 96 -8.26 -6.98 -1.97
N GLY A 97 -8.83 -5.77 -1.96
CA GLY A 97 -9.72 -5.32 -0.90
C GLY A 97 -9.00 -5.10 0.44
N PHE A 98 -7.79 -4.57 0.43
CA PHE A 98 -6.95 -4.35 1.63
C PHE A 98 -6.52 -5.64 2.37
N ASN A 99 -6.65 -6.80 1.70
CA ASN A 99 -6.35 -8.10 2.32
C ASN A 99 -4.94 -8.61 2.00
N ARG A 100 -4.24 -7.99 1.06
CA ARG A 100 -2.90 -8.37 0.65
C ARG A 100 -2.00 -7.13 0.51
N LEU A 101 -0.95 -7.10 1.33
CA LEU A 101 0.01 -6.00 1.39
C LEU A 101 1.38 -6.36 0.83
N GLU A 102 1.52 -7.52 0.22
CA GLU A 102 2.77 -7.96 -0.40
C GLU A 102 2.45 -8.70 -1.70
N GLU A 103 3.22 -8.43 -2.75
CA GLU A 103 3.02 -9.06 -4.05
C GLU A 103 3.25 -10.57 -3.99
N ASN A 104 2.44 -11.31 -4.74
CA ASN A 104 2.63 -12.76 -4.88
C ASN A 104 3.54 -13.04 -6.07
N LEU A 105 4.77 -13.45 -5.79
CA LEU A 105 5.78 -13.84 -6.78
C LEU A 105 5.89 -15.36 -6.93
N ASN A 106 4.94 -16.13 -6.40
CA ASN A 106 4.92 -17.57 -6.53
C ASN A 106 4.20 -17.99 -7.83
N TYR A 107 4.96 -18.17 -8.89
CA TYR A 107 4.47 -18.50 -10.23
C TYR A 107 4.94 -19.88 -10.68
N SER A 108 4.06 -20.64 -11.34
CA SER A 108 4.43 -21.84 -12.08
C SER A 108 5.20 -21.49 -13.36
N VAL A 109 5.89 -22.45 -13.96
CA VAL A 109 6.58 -22.31 -15.26
C VAL A 109 5.64 -21.74 -16.33
N SER A 110 4.45 -22.31 -16.47
CA SER A 110 3.47 -21.87 -17.47
C SER A 110 3.02 -20.43 -17.21
N ARG A 111 2.82 -20.05 -15.93
CA ARG A 111 2.41 -18.71 -15.57
C ARG A 111 3.51 -17.67 -15.79
N LEU A 112 4.77 -17.98 -15.51
CA LEU A 112 5.91 -17.12 -15.82
C LEU A 112 5.97 -16.77 -17.30
N ARG A 113 5.84 -17.78 -18.17
CA ARG A 113 5.83 -17.60 -19.62
C ARG A 113 4.64 -16.78 -20.12
N ALA A 114 3.49 -16.95 -19.50
CA ALA A 114 2.29 -16.18 -19.85
C ALA A 114 2.40 -14.70 -19.43
N VAL A 115 2.97 -14.41 -18.28
CA VAL A 115 3.08 -13.05 -17.72
C VAL A 115 4.25 -12.27 -18.32
N TRP A 116 5.39 -12.95 -18.54
CA TRP A 116 6.62 -12.34 -19.09
C TRP A 116 7.18 -13.15 -20.26
N PRO A 117 6.48 -13.25 -21.40
CA PRO A 117 6.89 -14.10 -22.53
C PRO A 117 8.25 -13.72 -23.11
N SER A 118 8.60 -12.42 -23.09
CA SER A 118 9.91 -11.97 -23.55
C SER A 118 11.07 -12.31 -22.61
N ARG A 119 10.79 -12.49 -21.31
CA ARG A 119 11.80 -12.90 -20.32
C ARG A 119 11.94 -14.40 -20.20
N PHE A 120 10.84 -15.12 -20.41
CA PHE A 120 10.74 -16.57 -20.28
C PHE A 120 10.20 -17.19 -21.59
N PRO A 121 10.96 -17.13 -22.69
CA PRO A 121 10.50 -17.63 -23.99
C PRO A 121 10.35 -19.15 -24.00
N THR A 122 11.12 -19.87 -23.18
CA THR A 122 11.09 -21.33 -23.06
C THR A 122 10.81 -21.79 -21.64
N GLU A 123 10.42 -23.06 -21.47
CA GLU A 123 10.28 -23.66 -20.14
C GLU A 123 11.59 -23.70 -19.37
N GLU A 124 12.69 -23.98 -20.06
CA GLU A 124 14.02 -24.04 -19.47
C GLU A 124 14.42 -22.70 -18.86
N SER A 125 14.14 -21.60 -19.56
CA SER A 125 14.40 -20.24 -19.05
C SER A 125 13.55 -19.90 -17.82
N ALA A 126 12.34 -20.48 -17.67
CA ALA A 126 11.44 -20.22 -16.57
C ALA A 126 11.66 -21.11 -15.34
N ARG A 127 12.15 -22.35 -15.53
CA ARG A 127 12.32 -23.35 -14.45
C ARG A 127 13.07 -22.87 -13.22
N PRO A 128 14.21 -22.13 -13.32
CA PRO A 128 14.94 -21.66 -12.13
C PRO A 128 14.14 -20.69 -11.23
N TYR A 129 13.13 -20.06 -11.79
CA TYR A 129 12.32 -19.02 -11.13
C TYR A 129 10.93 -19.51 -10.71
N ALA A 130 10.51 -20.66 -11.21
CA ALA A 130 9.20 -21.22 -10.88
C ALA A 130 9.16 -21.66 -9.41
N ASN A 131 8.08 -21.28 -8.72
CA ASN A 131 7.89 -21.53 -7.29
C ASN A 131 9.07 -21.03 -6.42
N ASN A 132 9.81 -20.04 -6.92
CA ASN A 132 10.95 -19.43 -6.24
C ASN A 132 10.79 -17.89 -6.26
N PRO A 133 9.95 -17.33 -5.36
CA PRO A 133 9.63 -15.89 -5.31
C PRO A 133 10.87 -14.99 -5.21
N ARG A 134 11.87 -15.41 -4.42
CA ARG A 134 13.09 -14.63 -4.23
C ARG A 134 13.91 -14.55 -5.51
N ALA A 135 14.20 -15.70 -6.14
CA ALA A 135 14.95 -15.72 -7.39
C ALA A 135 14.21 -14.94 -8.50
N LEU A 136 12.88 -15.07 -8.55
CA LEU A 136 12.06 -14.31 -9.50
C LEU A 136 12.16 -12.79 -9.27
N ALA A 137 11.99 -12.32 -8.03
CA ALA A 137 12.12 -10.91 -7.70
C ALA A 137 13.49 -10.35 -8.08
N MET A 138 14.56 -11.07 -7.72
CA MET A 138 15.93 -10.69 -8.06
C MET A 138 16.14 -10.59 -9.57
N HIS A 139 15.54 -11.48 -10.34
CA HIS A 139 15.65 -11.51 -11.80
C HIS A 139 14.83 -10.40 -12.47
N VAL A 140 13.59 -10.16 -12.03
CA VAL A 140 12.68 -9.23 -12.72
C VAL A 140 12.87 -7.77 -12.30
N TYR A 141 13.35 -7.53 -11.09
CA TYR A 141 13.53 -6.20 -10.52
C TYR A 141 14.98 -5.78 -10.31
N GLY A 142 15.94 -6.73 -10.28
CA GLY A 142 17.38 -6.43 -10.19
C GLY A 142 17.83 -5.50 -11.32
N GLY A 143 18.64 -4.49 -11.01
CA GLY A 143 19.13 -3.50 -11.98
C GLY A 143 18.08 -2.53 -12.50
N ARG A 144 16.88 -2.45 -11.91
CA ARG A 144 15.76 -1.59 -12.32
C ARG A 144 15.23 -0.79 -11.14
N MET A 145 14.56 0.34 -11.40
CA MET A 145 13.90 1.16 -10.38
C MET A 145 14.81 1.51 -9.19
N GLY A 146 16.10 1.81 -9.48
CA GLY A 146 17.12 2.10 -8.48
C GLY A 146 17.71 0.87 -7.77
N ASN A 147 17.25 -0.33 -8.05
CA ASN A 147 17.81 -1.57 -7.50
C ASN A 147 19.21 -1.82 -8.11
N LYS A 148 20.27 -1.55 -7.35
CA LYS A 148 21.66 -1.61 -7.83
C LYS A 148 22.22 -3.02 -7.91
N ILE A 149 21.72 -3.93 -7.09
CA ILE A 149 22.12 -5.34 -7.02
C ILE A 149 20.87 -6.22 -7.10
N PRO A 150 20.99 -7.50 -7.50
CA PRO A 150 19.84 -8.42 -7.61
C PRO A 150 19.02 -8.50 -6.33
N GLU A 151 19.66 -8.57 -5.16
CA GLU A 151 19.04 -8.69 -3.84
C GLU A 151 18.07 -7.55 -3.54
N HIS A 152 18.33 -6.34 -4.08
CA HIS A 152 17.40 -5.21 -3.97
C HIS A 152 16.05 -5.52 -4.62
N GLY A 153 16.02 -6.38 -5.66
CA GLY A 153 14.77 -6.82 -6.27
C GLY A 153 13.85 -7.56 -5.30
N TRP A 154 14.42 -8.39 -4.42
CA TRP A 154 13.68 -9.04 -3.35
C TRP A 154 13.40 -8.11 -2.18
N THR A 155 14.39 -7.34 -1.75
CA THR A 155 14.27 -6.43 -0.61
C THR A 155 13.18 -5.39 -0.82
N TYR A 156 13.13 -4.76 -2.02
CA TYR A 156 12.20 -3.69 -2.36
C TYR A 156 11.11 -4.16 -3.34
N ARG A 157 10.63 -5.42 -3.17
CA ARG A 157 9.47 -5.93 -3.89
C ARG A 157 8.20 -5.18 -3.53
N GLY A 158 7.13 -5.39 -4.27
CA GLY A 158 5.86 -4.72 -4.08
C GLY A 158 5.26 -4.93 -2.70
N ARG A 159 5.07 -3.84 -1.94
CA ARG A 159 4.43 -3.84 -0.62
C ARG A 159 3.50 -2.66 -0.41
N GLY A 160 2.67 -2.78 0.64
CA GLY A 160 1.67 -1.78 1.00
C GLY A 160 0.42 -1.85 0.12
N LEU A 161 -0.51 -0.92 0.36
CA LEU A 161 -1.79 -0.87 -0.36
C LEU A 161 -1.65 -0.58 -1.86
N ILE A 162 -0.58 0.10 -2.28
CA ILE A 162 -0.32 0.49 -3.67
C ILE A 162 0.77 -0.36 -4.34
N MET A 163 1.24 -1.43 -3.68
CA MET A 163 2.32 -2.28 -4.17
C MET A 163 3.57 -1.49 -4.56
N LEU A 164 4.02 -0.59 -3.68
CA LEU A 164 5.23 0.21 -3.89
C LEU A 164 6.43 -0.71 -4.17
N THR A 165 7.14 -0.49 -5.28
CA THR A 165 8.20 -1.39 -5.77
C THR A 165 9.45 -0.61 -6.17
N GLY A 166 10.63 -1.14 -5.82
CA GLY A 166 11.94 -0.61 -6.22
C GLY A 166 12.53 0.41 -5.26
N LEU A 167 13.86 0.38 -5.12
CA LEU A 167 14.61 1.22 -4.17
C LEU A 167 14.33 2.71 -4.33
N ASP A 168 14.25 3.22 -5.57
CA ASP A 168 13.96 4.64 -5.81
C ASP A 168 12.61 5.06 -5.25
N ASN A 169 11.57 4.23 -5.41
CA ASN A 169 10.25 4.52 -4.88
C ASN A 169 10.22 4.42 -3.36
N TYR A 170 10.88 3.41 -2.77
CA TYR A 170 11.04 3.28 -1.33
C TYR A 170 11.77 4.50 -0.74
N THR A 171 12.85 4.95 -1.36
CA THR A 171 13.62 6.13 -0.93
C THR A 171 12.78 7.40 -0.97
N ARG A 172 12.06 7.64 -2.08
CA ARG A 172 11.21 8.82 -2.23
C ARG A 172 10.03 8.81 -1.26
N CYS A 173 9.39 7.65 -1.10
CA CYS A 173 8.29 7.49 -0.15
C CYS A 173 8.77 7.67 1.30
N SER A 174 9.94 7.09 1.63
CA SER A 174 10.61 7.25 2.94
C SER A 174 10.76 8.72 3.31
N ALA A 175 11.30 9.52 2.39
CA ALA A 175 11.45 10.97 2.58
C ALA A 175 10.08 11.68 2.66
N GLY A 176 9.11 11.27 1.82
CA GLY A 176 7.80 11.93 1.74
C GLY A 176 6.92 11.72 2.95
N ILE A 177 7.01 10.56 3.62
CA ILE A 177 6.20 10.26 4.82
C ILE A 177 7.02 10.27 6.11
N GLY A 178 8.32 10.55 6.07
CA GLY A 178 9.18 10.61 7.25
C GLY A 178 9.38 9.26 7.96
N VAL A 179 9.27 8.13 7.23
CA VAL A 179 9.44 6.77 7.76
C VAL A 179 10.57 6.08 7.02
N ASP A 180 11.55 5.52 7.74
CA ASP A 180 12.62 4.75 7.10
C ASP A 180 12.06 3.44 6.51
N LEU A 181 11.84 3.47 5.18
CA LEU A 181 11.42 2.31 4.38
C LEU A 181 12.59 1.65 3.64
N VAL A 182 13.75 2.31 3.61
CA VAL A 182 14.95 1.76 2.98
C VAL A 182 15.62 0.77 3.91
N GLY A 183 15.84 1.16 5.17
CA GLY A 183 16.35 0.27 6.20
C GLY A 183 15.32 -0.77 6.68
N HIS A 184 14.03 -0.44 6.59
CA HIS A 184 12.92 -1.24 7.11
C HIS A 184 11.78 -1.36 6.10
N PRO A 185 11.97 -2.05 4.96
CA PRO A 185 10.96 -2.15 3.91
C PRO A 185 9.68 -2.89 4.34
N GLU A 186 9.76 -3.74 5.36
CA GLU A 186 8.62 -4.46 5.95
C GLU A 186 7.62 -3.55 6.66
N ARG A 187 7.99 -2.32 7.02
CA ARG A 187 7.06 -1.33 7.62
C ARG A 187 5.88 -1.01 6.70
N LEU A 188 6.03 -1.18 5.38
CA LEU A 188 4.91 -1.07 4.43
C LEU A 188 3.80 -2.13 4.64
N LEU A 189 4.03 -3.14 5.47
CA LEU A 189 3.01 -4.12 5.86
C LEU A 189 2.17 -3.64 7.07
N TRP A 190 2.54 -2.53 7.71
CA TRP A 190 1.78 -1.95 8.81
C TRP A 190 0.69 -1.05 8.26
N PRO A 191 -0.56 -1.14 8.74
CA PRO A 191 -1.68 -0.39 8.19
C PRO A 191 -1.45 1.12 8.11
N GLU A 192 -0.87 1.70 9.14
CA GLU A 192 -0.58 3.14 9.25
C GLU A 192 0.42 3.58 8.18
N VAL A 193 1.48 2.82 8.02
CA VAL A 193 2.52 3.11 7.04
C VAL A 193 2.03 2.81 5.62
N ALA A 194 1.28 1.71 5.44
CA ALA A 194 0.70 1.34 4.15
C ALA A 194 -0.31 2.39 3.64
N ALA A 195 -1.15 2.93 4.53
CA ALA A 195 -2.10 3.99 4.20
C ALA A 195 -1.38 5.29 3.82
N ARG A 196 -0.41 5.74 4.64
CA ARG A 196 0.38 6.95 4.36
C ARG A 196 1.18 6.83 3.07
N ALA A 197 1.82 5.69 2.82
CA ALA A 197 2.56 5.44 1.58
C ALA A 197 1.64 5.45 0.35
N ALA A 198 0.41 4.93 0.48
CA ALA A 198 -0.58 4.95 -0.60
C ALA A 198 -1.05 6.38 -0.90
N LEU A 199 -1.35 7.18 0.12
CA LEU A 199 -1.76 8.58 -0.04
C LEU A 199 -0.61 9.46 -0.56
N TRP A 200 0.63 9.25 -0.08
CA TRP A 200 1.81 9.90 -0.66
C TRP A 200 1.96 9.59 -2.16
N TYR A 201 1.80 8.33 -2.55
CA TYR A 201 1.83 7.94 -3.97
C TYR A 201 0.72 8.62 -4.75
N TRP A 202 -0.49 8.65 -4.19
CA TRP A 202 -1.66 9.32 -4.75
C TRP A 202 -1.39 10.79 -5.02
N ASP A 203 -0.98 11.52 -4.00
CA ASP A 203 -0.69 12.96 -4.06
C ASP A 203 0.43 13.31 -5.07
N THR A 204 1.48 12.47 -5.14
CA THR A 204 2.66 12.77 -5.95
C THR A 204 2.60 12.23 -7.38
N ARG A 205 1.69 11.32 -7.70
CA ARG A 205 1.68 10.59 -8.99
C ARG A 205 0.36 10.62 -9.73
N VAL A 206 -0.76 10.83 -9.05
CA VAL A 206 -2.08 10.81 -9.68
C VAL A 206 -2.51 12.23 -10.03
N ASN A 207 -2.56 12.52 -11.33
CA ASN A 207 -2.89 13.86 -11.83
C ASN A 207 -4.40 14.08 -11.99
N TYR A 208 -5.19 13.00 -12.03
CA TYR A 208 -6.63 13.05 -12.26
C TYR A 208 -7.38 12.24 -11.19
N PRO A 209 -7.40 12.72 -9.92
CA PRO A 209 -7.84 11.91 -8.77
C PRO A 209 -9.34 11.58 -8.77
N ARG A 210 -10.14 12.23 -9.63
CA ARG A 210 -11.59 11.96 -9.79
C ARG A 210 -11.93 11.11 -11.02
N ASP A 211 -10.94 10.74 -11.82
CA ASP A 211 -11.12 9.99 -13.08
C ASP A 211 -10.49 8.59 -12.91
N ILE A 212 -11.35 7.57 -12.86
CA ILE A 212 -10.92 6.18 -12.66
C ILE A 212 -10.00 5.66 -13.76
N GLU A 213 -10.16 6.12 -14.99
CA GLU A 213 -9.36 5.63 -16.11
C GLU A 213 -7.99 6.30 -16.17
N ARG A 214 -7.97 7.63 -15.99
CA ARG A 214 -6.72 8.40 -15.97
C ARG A 214 -5.88 8.03 -14.76
N SER A 215 -6.47 7.95 -13.58
CA SER A 215 -5.77 7.49 -12.38
C SER A 215 -5.25 6.05 -12.51
N THR A 216 -5.96 5.18 -13.24
CA THR A 216 -5.46 3.84 -13.55
C THR A 216 -4.19 3.90 -14.40
N ARG A 217 -4.14 4.76 -15.41
CA ARG A 217 -2.93 4.95 -16.24
C ARG A 217 -1.77 5.53 -15.42
N ASP A 218 -2.05 6.50 -14.54
CA ASP A 218 -1.04 7.10 -13.66
C ASP A 218 -0.43 6.06 -12.70
N ILE A 219 -1.22 5.09 -12.23
CA ILE A 219 -0.77 4.07 -11.29
C ILE A 219 -0.02 2.92 -11.98
N ASN A 220 -0.57 2.34 -13.05
CA ASN A 220 0.00 1.12 -13.64
C ASN A 220 0.58 1.29 -15.05
N GLY A 221 0.60 2.50 -15.59
CA GLY A 221 1.10 2.79 -16.93
C GLY A 221 0.20 2.30 -18.08
N GLY A 222 -0.99 1.76 -17.77
CA GLY A 222 -1.93 1.22 -18.77
C GLY A 222 -3.34 1.05 -18.21
N MET A 223 -4.10 0.13 -18.79
CA MET A 223 -5.49 -0.14 -18.43
C MET A 223 -5.69 -1.55 -17.82
N ILE A 224 -4.64 -2.15 -17.28
CA ILE A 224 -4.72 -3.49 -16.70
C ILE A 224 -5.65 -3.46 -15.48
N GLY A 225 -6.63 -4.39 -15.46
CA GLY A 225 -7.59 -4.49 -14.36
C GLY A 225 -8.68 -3.41 -14.35
N ILE A 226 -8.87 -2.64 -15.44
CA ILE A 226 -9.79 -1.50 -15.45
C ILE A 226 -11.24 -1.91 -15.13
N GLU A 227 -11.71 -3.08 -15.54
CA GLU A 227 -13.08 -3.50 -15.25
C GLU A 227 -13.32 -3.76 -13.75
N ASP A 228 -12.34 -4.36 -13.05
CA ASP A 228 -12.42 -4.50 -11.59
C ASP A 228 -12.34 -3.13 -10.90
N ARG A 229 -11.47 -2.23 -11.34
CA ARG A 229 -11.36 -0.86 -10.80
C ARG A 229 -12.65 -0.06 -11.02
N ARG A 230 -13.28 -0.14 -12.20
CA ARG A 230 -14.59 0.47 -12.48
C ARG A 230 -15.69 -0.12 -11.59
N ARG A 231 -15.71 -1.43 -11.39
CA ARG A 231 -16.68 -2.09 -10.51
C ARG A 231 -16.53 -1.57 -9.07
N ARG A 232 -15.31 -1.53 -8.55
CA ARG A 232 -15.00 -1.01 -7.22
C ARG A 232 -15.35 0.46 -7.09
N TRP A 233 -15.03 1.26 -8.09
CA TRP A 233 -15.37 2.69 -8.12
C TRP A 233 -16.88 2.94 -8.06
N ARG A 234 -17.69 2.19 -8.81
CA ARG A 234 -19.16 2.31 -8.75
C ARG A 234 -19.68 2.00 -7.35
N ILE A 235 -19.17 0.95 -6.70
CA ILE A 235 -19.55 0.57 -5.32
C ILE A 235 -19.18 1.69 -4.36
N ALA A 236 -17.94 2.16 -4.39
CA ALA A 236 -17.46 3.22 -3.51
C ALA A 236 -18.22 4.55 -3.75
N SER A 237 -18.49 4.92 -5.00
CA SER A 237 -19.25 6.12 -5.36
C SER A 237 -20.68 6.09 -4.82
N VAL A 238 -21.36 4.95 -4.88
CA VAL A 238 -22.70 4.79 -4.29
C VAL A 238 -22.63 4.92 -2.77
N ALA A 239 -21.67 4.25 -2.13
CA ALA A 239 -21.50 4.30 -0.68
C ALA A 239 -21.19 5.71 -0.17
N LEU A 240 -20.36 6.48 -0.89
CA LEU A 240 -19.90 7.81 -0.49
C LEU A 240 -20.75 8.95 -1.04
N GLY A 241 -21.63 8.68 -2.00
CA GLY A 241 -22.50 9.70 -2.62
C GLY A 241 -23.48 10.40 -1.66
N GLY A 242 -23.68 9.85 -0.46
CA GLY A 242 -24.44 10.47 0.64
C GLY A 242 -23.58 11.39 1.55
N MET A 243 -22.28 11.47 1.34
CA MET A 243 -21.39 12.42 2.05
C MET A 243 -21.57 13.81 1.43
N ARG A 244 -22.32 14.69 2.08
CA ARG A 244 -22.50 16.11 1.74
C ARG A 244 -21.91 16.99 2.84
#